data_2dd1b14006085d0383ffc8a230a8593f
#
_entry.id   2dd1b14006085d0383ffc8a230a8593f
#
_cell.length_a   1.000
_cell.length_b   1.000
_cell.length_c   1.000
_cell.angle_alpha   90.00
_cell.angle_beta   90.00
_cell.angle_gamma   90.00
#
_symmetry.space_group_name_H-M   'P 1'
#
loop_
_entity.id
_entity.type
_entity.pdbx_description
1 polymer ?
#
loop_
_entity_poly.entity_id
_entity_poly.type
_entity_poly.pdbx_seq_one_letter_code
_entity_poly.pdbx_strand_id
1 'polypeptide(L)'
;MATENQNVEEATPIRFEDIEGAHLIRPLKTIRAAEQLRFSSILMKAVNEEALEAARAGEKDAIKASSLDFIAFADLIDFMIDHFAIDRDALDEFLSGPGAQEKGIVLAQGLSDALGK
;
A
#
# COMPACT_ATOMS: atom_id res chain seq x y z
N MET A 1 3.39 33.20 -7.30
CA MET A 1 3.38 32.67 -7.21
C MET A 1 2.85 31.66 -7.22
N ALA A 2 2.67 31.79 -7.38
CA ALA A 2 1.90 30.74 -7.27
C ALA A 2 2.26 29.64 -8.08
N THR A 3 2.81 29.84 -9.02
CA THR A 3 3.22 28.85 -9.82
C THR A 3 4.01 27.85 -9.19
N GLU A 4 4.71 28.25 -8.29
CA GLU A 4 5.48 27.34 -7.60
C GLU A 4 4.66 26.34 -6.92
N ASN A 5 3.47 26.69 -6.60
CA ASN A 5 2.61 25.74 -5.95
C ASN A 5 2.33 24.56 -6.80
N GLN A 6 2.20 24.75 -8.09
CA GLN A 6 1.96 23.65 -8.96
C GLN A 6 3.10 22.70 -8.97
N ASN A 7 4.29 23.20 -9.01
CA ASN A 7 5.45 22.35 -9.00
C ASN A 7 5.52 21.55 -7.71
N VAL A 8 5.19 22.18 -6.63
CA VAL A 8 5.19 21.51 -5.36
C VAL A 8 4.16 20.40 -5.34
N GLU A 9 3.00 20.67 -5.91
CA GLU A 9 1.97 19.66 -5.94
C GLU A 9 2.37 18.46 -6.76
N GLU A 10 3.01 18.69 -7.86
CA GLU A 10 3.46 17.58 -8.68
C GLU A 10 4.49 16.73 -7.98
N ALA A 11 5.30 17.35 -7.16
CA ALA A 11 6.32 16.62 -6.44
C ALA A 11 5.80 16.00 -5.15
N THR A 12 4.60 16.37 -4.72
CA THR A 12 4.06 15.90 -3.47
C THR A 12 3.53 14.49 -3.62
N PRO A 13 3.95 13.56 -2.75
CA PRO A 13 3.43 12.20 -2.82
C PRO A 13 1.94 12.19 -2.50
N ILE A 14 1.25 11.20 -3.01
CA ILE A 14 -0.15 11.00 -2.70
C ILE A 14 -0.27 10.75 -1.21
N ARG A 15 -1.21 11.44 -0.58
CA ARG A 15 -1.43 11.28 0.85
C ARG A 15 -2.11 9.93 1.08
N PHE A 16 -1.74 9.28 2.18
CA PHE A 16 -2.28 7.96 2.46
C PHE A 16 -3.81 7.98 2.50
N GLU A 17 -4.40 8.97 3.13
CA GLU A 17 -5.85 8.99 3.25
C GLU A 17 -6.57 9.17 1.92
N ASP A 18 -5.85 9.53 0.86
CA ASP A 18 -6.43 9.67 -0.47
C ASP A 18 -6.30 8.39 -1.28
N ILE A 19 -5.62 7.38 -0.77
CA ILE A 19 -5.47 6.11 -1.46
C ILE A 19 -6.73 5.29 -1.29
N GLU A 20 -7.17 4.64 -2.35
CA GLU A 20 -8.35 3.79 -2.32
C GLU A 20 -8.16 2.70 -1.25
N GLY A 21 -9.13 2.56 -0.37
CA GLY A 21 -9.06 1.56 0.70
C GLY A 21 -8.41 2.05 1.99
N ALA A 22 -7.81 3.24 1.98
CA ALA A 22 -7.12 3.73 3.17
C ALA A 22 -8.05 3.85 4.36
N HIS A 23 -9.31 4.16 4.12
CA HIS A 23 -10.30 4.31 5.21
C HIS A 23 -10.59 3.00 5.91
N LEU A 24 -10.17 1.88 5.35
CA LEU A 24 -10.37 0.56 5.95
C LEU A 24 -9.22 0.16 6.87
N ILE A 25 -8.18 0.99 6.94
CA ILE A 25 -6.99 0.74 7.75
C ILE A 25 -7.10 1.48 9.07
N ARG A 26 -6.68 0.84 10.16
CA ARG A 26 -6.65 1.45 11.48
C ARG A 26 -5.90 2.79 11.45
N PRO A 27 -6.22 3.72 12.36
CA PRO A 27 -5.43 4.95 12.45
C PRO A 27 -3.95 4.62 12.59
N LEU A 28 -3.12 5.28 11.79
CA LEU A 28 -1.71 4.92 11.71
C LEU A 28 -1.00 5.01 13.05
N LYS A 29 -1.41 5.95 13.90
CA LYS A 29 -0.78 6.12 15.22
C LYS A 29 -1.04 4.94 16.14
N THR A 30 -1.98 4.06 15.80
CA THR A 30 -2.26 2.89 16.63
C THR A 30 -1.46 1.67 16.19
N ILE A 31 -0.69 1.77 15.11
CA ILE A 31 0.07 0.65 14.59
C ILE A 31 1.42 0.62 15.29
N ARG A 32 1.69 -0.49 15.98
CA ARG A 32 2.89 -0.61 16.81
C ARG A 32 4.11 -0.86 15.95
N ALA A 33 5.27 -0.52 16.50
CA ALA A 33 6.54 -0.67 15.79
C ALA A 33 6.77 -2.11 15.34
N ALA A 34 6.43 -3.09 16.18
CA ALA A 34 6.61 -4.48 15.82
C ALA A 34 5.75 -4.86 14.60
N GLU A 35 4.53 -4.33 14.55
CA GLU A 35 3.65 -4.58 13.42
C GLU A 35 4.21 -3.94 12.15
N GLN A 36 4.74 -2.73 12.28
CA GLN A 36 5.35 -2.04 11.14
C GLN A 36 6.53 -2.81 10.59
N LEU A 37 7.38 -3.33 11.46
CA LEU A 37 8.56 -4.07 11.03
C LEU A 37 8.19 -5.37 10.33
N ARG A 38 7.20 -6.08 10.88
CA ARG A 38 6.73 -7.31 10.23
C ARG A 38 6.10 -7.01 8.88
N PHE A 39 5.31 -5.96 8.81
CA PHE A 39 4.69 -5.54 7.55
C PHE A 39 5.75 -5.22 6.50
N SER A 40 6.75 -4.44 6.88
CA SER A 40 7.83 -4.07 5.95
C SER A 40 8.58 -5.29 5.46
N SER A 41 8.86 -6.23 6.35
CA SER A 41 9.58 -7.44 5.98
C SER A 41 8.79 -8.27 4.97
N ILE A 42 7.49 -8.41 5.19
CA ILE A 42 6.65 -9.18 4.27
C ILE A 42 6.54 -8.46 2.93
N LEU A 43 6.38 -7.14 2.98
CA LEU A 43 6.26 -6.34 1.77
C LEU A 43 7.52 -6.48 0.90
N MET A 44 8.68 -6.41 1.52
CA MET A 44 9.94 -6.52 0.78
C MET A 44 10.11 -7.88 0.14
N LYS A 45 9.53 -8.91 0.72
CA LYS A 45 9.57 -10.24 0.13
C LYS A 45 8.56 -10.39 -1.00
N ALA A 46 7.42 -9.73 -0.86
CA ALA A 46 6.30 -9.92 -1.77
C ALA A 46 6.50 -9.20 -3.10
N VAL A 47 7.09 -8.01 -3.06
CA VAL A 47 7.20 -7.18 -4.26
C VAL A 47 8.63 -6.68 -4.41
N ASN A 48 9.06 -6.50 -5.65
CA ASN A 48 10.38 -5.96 -5.90
C ASN A 48 10.31 -4.43 -5.94
N GLU A 49 11.48 -3.81 -6.02
CA GLU A 49 11.57 -2.37 -6.00
C GLU A 49 10.85 -1.74 -7.19
N GLU A 50 10.91 -2.39 -8.32
CA GLU A 50 10.26 -1.89 -9.52
C GLU A 50 8.75 -1.80 -9.33
N ALA A 51 8.15 -2.83 -8.72
CA ALA A 51 6.72 -2.83 -8.46
C ALA A 51 6.35 -1.76 -7.44
N LEU A 52 7.20 -1.54 -6.44
CA LEU A 52 6.95 -0.50 -5.45
C LEU A 52 6.98 0.89 -6.07
N GLU A 53 7.92 1.14 -6.97
CA GLU A 53 7.99 2.43 -7.65
C GLU A 53 6.78 2.63 -8.55
N ALA A 54 6.36 1.57 -9.25
CA ALA A 54 5.16 1.66 -10.08
C ALA A 54 3.93 1.95 -9.25
N ALA A 55 3.85 1.37 -8.06
CA ALA A 55 2.73 1.63 -7.16
C ALA A 55 2.72 3.09 -6.71
N ARG A 56 3.88 3.66 -6.42
CA ARG A 56 3.97 5.07 -6.04
C ARG A 56 3.50 5.97 -7.15
N ALA A 57 3.78 5.59 -8.39
CA ALA A 57 3.39 6.37 -9.54
C ALA A 57 1.96 6.09 -10.00
N GLY A 58 1.31 5.08 -9.42
CA GLY A 58 -0.03 4.71 -9.82
C GLY A 58 -0.09 3.98 -11.15
N GLU A 59 1.03 3.40 -11.58
CA GLU A 59 1.09 2.75 -12.90
C GLU A 59 0.76 1.27 -12.77
N LYS A 60 -0.52 0.97 -12.84
CA LYS A 60 -0.99 -0.40 -12.60
C LYS A 60 -0.49 -1.40 -13.62
N ASP A 61 -0.32 -0.97 -14.85
CA ASP A 61 0.19 -1.89 -15.89
C ASP A 61 1.63 -2.30 -15.58
N ALA A 62 2.43 -1.36 -15.09
CA ALA A 62 3.80 -1.66 -14.71
C ALA A 62 3.84 -2.61 -13.51
N ILE A 63 2.90 -2.46 -12.58
CA ILE A 63 2.80 -3.39 -11.47
C ILE A 63 2.54 -4.80 -11.97
N LYS A 64 1.61 -4.94 -12.91
CA LYS A 64 1.28 -6.26 -13.47
C LYS A 64 2.47 -6.90 -14.17
N ALA A 65 3.32 -6.08 -14.78
CA ALA A 65 4.47 -6.59 -15.50
C ALA A 65 5.61 -6.99 -14.60
N SER A 66 5.57 -6.60 -13.33
CA SER A 66 6.65 -6.86 -12.40
C SER A 66 6.60 -8.29 -11.88
N SER A 67 7.75 -8.82 -11.50
CA SER A 67 7.80 -10.12 -10.83
C SER A 67 7.34 -10.00 -9.41
N LEU A 68 6.43 -10.88 -9.02
CA LEU A 68 5.92 -10.91 -7.66
C LEU A 68 6.08 -12.30 -7.10
N ASP A 69 6.37 -12.37 -5.81
CA ASP A 69 6.31 -13.63 -5.07
C ASP A 69 4.86 -13.77 -4.59
N PHE A 70 4.09 -14.58 -5.29
CA PHE A 70 2.65 -14.67 -5.01
C PHE A 70 2.35 -15.22 -3.63
N ILE A 71 3.18 -16.13 -3.12
CA ILE A 71 2.95 -16.67 -1.79
C ILE A 71 3.22 -15.58 -0.74
N ALA A 72 4.32 -14.85 -0.89
CA ALA A 72 4.62 -13.77 0.04
C ALA A 72 3.57 -12.66 -0.08
N PHE A 73 3.06 -12.43 -1.29
CA PHE A 73 2.03 -11.41 -1.47
C PHE A 73 0.73 -11.83 -0.78
N ALA A 74 0.38 -13.11 -0.85
CA ALA A 74 -0.78 -13.60 -0.12
C ALA A 74 -0.59 -13.42 1.38
N ASP A 75 0.61 -13.67 1.89
CA ASP A 75 0.91 -13.44 3.30
C ASP A 75 0.77 -11.96 3.65
N LEU A 76 1.18 -11.07 2.76
CA LEU A 76 1.05 -9.64 2.97
C LEU A 76 -0.42 -9.24 3.09
N ILE A 77 -1.26 -9.73 2.19
CA ILE A 77 -2.68 -9.44 2.22
C ILE A 77 -3.29 -9.95 3.52
N ASP A 78 -2.98 -11.18 3.90
CA ASP A 78 -3.50 -11.74 5.14
C ASP A 78 -3.04 -10.94 6.35
N PHE A 79 -1.79 -10.51 6.35
CA PHE A 79 -1.25 -9.73 7.46
C PHE A 79 -2.01 -8.41 7.60
N MET A 80 -2.27 -7.73 6.48
CA MET A 80 -3.01 -6.47 6.52
C MET A 80 -4.43 -6.67 7.04
N ILE A 81 -5.09 -7.73 6.59
CA ILE A 81 -6.45 -8.01 7.03
C ILE A 81 -6.47 -8.37 8.51
N ASP A 82 -5.51 -9.17 8.96
CA ASP A 82 -5.49 -9.63 10.35
C ASP A 82 -5.07 -8.56 11.33
N HIS A 83 -4.19 -7.66 10.93
CA HIS A 83 -3.58 -6.73 11.89
C HIS A 83 -3.93 -5.27 11.68
N PHE A 84 -4.25 -4.86 10.45
CA PHE A 84 -4.44 -3.44 10.15
C PHE A 84 -5.86 -3.05 9.83
N ALA A 85 -6.76 -4.00 9.61
CA ALA A 85 -8.13 -3.68 9.23
C ALA A 85 -8.95 -3.21 10.41
N ILE A 86 -9.74 -2.16 10.21
CA ILE A 86 -10.74 -1.76 11.16
C ILE A 86 -11.84 -2.83 11.18
N ASP A 87 -12.24 -3.28 9.98
CA ASP A 87 -13.24 -4.31 9.79
C ASP A 87 -12.63 -5.33 8.83
N ARG A 88 -12.34 -6.51 9.34
CA ARG A 88 -11.67 -7.55 8.55
C ARG A 88 -12.46 -7.91 7.31
N ASP A 89 -13.76 -8.04 7.42
CA ASP A 89 -14.59 -8.45 6.28
C ASP A 89 -14.59 -7.37 5.20
N ALA A 90 -14.62 -6.11 5.60
CA ALA A 90 -14.62 -5.01 4.65
C ALA A 90 -13.31 -4.94 3.88
N LEU A 91 -12.19 -5.10 4.57
CA LEU A 91 -10.89 -5.05 3.90
C LEU A 91 -10.70 -6.29 3.03
N ASP A 92 -11.14 -7.45 3.49
CA ASP A 92 -11.05 -8.67 2.71
C ASP A 92 -11.85 -8.52 1.43
N GLU A 93 -13.03 -7.94 1.50
CA GLU A 93 -13.85 -7.73 0.33
C GLU A 93 -13.18 -6.74 -0.63
N PHE A 94 -12.60 -5.68 -0.10
CA PHE A 94 -11.90 -4.69 -0.92
C PHE A 94 -10.72 -5.32 -1.67
N LEU A 95 -10.03 -6.26 -1.03
CA LEU A 95 -8.85 -6.92 -1.60
C LEU A 95 -9.22 -8.23 -2.29
N SER A 96 -10.43 -8.31 -2.81
CA SER A 96 -10.91 -9.50 -3.54
C SER A 96 -11.37 -9.11 -4.94
N GLY A 97 -11.44 -10.08 -5.81
CA GLY A 97 -11.97 -9.88 -7.15
C GLY A 97 -10.95 -9.28 -8.12
N PRO A 98 -11.43 -8.89 -9.31
CA PRO A 98 -10.53 -8.36 -10.34
C PRO A 98 -9.84 -7.08 -9.84
N GLY A 99 -8.55 -6.98 -10.11
CA GLY A 99 -7.79 -5.81 -9.71
C GLY A 99 -7.33 -5.81 -8.26
N ALA A 100 -7.63 -6.86 -7.50
CA ALA A 100 -7.27 -6.91 -6.09
C ALA A 100 -5.76 -6.84 -5.88
N GLN A 101 -5.00 -7.45 -6.78
CA GLN A 101 -3.56 -7.47 -6.68
C GLN A 101 -2.99 -6.05 -6.73
N GLU A 102 -3.41 -5.28 -7.72
CA GLU A 102 -2.94 -3.91 -7.88
C GLU A 102 -3.41 -3.02 -6.73
N LYS A 103 -4.66 -3.19 -6.31
CA LYS A 103 -5.17 -2.44 -5.15
C LYS A 103 -4.34 -2.73 -3.91
N GLY A 104 -4.02 -4.00 -3.71
CA GLY A 104 -3.24 -4.41 -2.54
C GLY A 104 -1.85 -3.81 -2.54
N ILE A 105 -1.17 -3.81 -3.69
CA ILE A 105 0.16 -3.25 -3.79
C ILE A 105 0.13 -1.74 -3.54
N VAL A 106 -0.81 -1.04 -4.16
CA VAL A 106 -0.90 0.40 -4.00
C VAL A 106 -1.19 0.76 -2.54
N LEU A 107 -2.12 0.05 -1.91
CA LEU A 107 -2.46 0.30 -0.51
C LEU A 107 -1.27 -0.01 0.39
N ALA A 108 -0.59 -1.13 0.17
CA ALA A 108 0.55 -1.53 0.98
C ALA A 108 1.70 -0.54 0.83
N GLN A 109 1.97 -0.09 -0.39
CA GLN A 109 3.04 0.86 -0.61
C GLN A 109 2.73 2.19 0.07
N GLY A 110 1.50 2.66 -0.07
CA GLY A 110 1.09 3.91 0.57
C GLY A 110 1.18 3.82 2.09
N LEU A 111 0.77 2.68 2.64
CA LEU A 111 0.85 2.46 4.08
C LEU A 111 2.31 2.44 4.54
N SER A 112 3.17 1.77 3.80
CA SER A 112 4.59 1.71 4.13
C SER A 112 5.21 3.11 4.13
N ASP A 113 4.90 3.91 3.13
CA ASP A 113 5.42 5.27 3.04
C ASP A 113 4.90 6.13 4.22
N ALA A 114 3.63 5.97 4.56
CA ALA A 114 3.03 6.74 5.64
C ALA A 114 3.62 6.37 7.00
N LEU A 115 3.86 5.08 7.22
CA LEU A 115 4.43 4.62 8.49
C LEU A 115 5.90 4.99 8.61
N GLY A 116 6.59 5.19 7.51
CA GLY A 116 8.00 5.54 7.54
C GLY A 116 8.28 6.98 7.87
N LYS A 117 7.28 7.80 8.04
CA LYS A 117 7.47 9.23 8.29
C LYS A 117 7.52 9.61 9.74
#